data_e63dcc4095b0197ea16f485f7f9ee76b
#
_entry.id   e63dcc4095b0197ea16f485f7f9ee76b
#
_cell.length_a   1.000
_cell.length_b   1.000
_cell.length_c   1.000
_cell.angle_alpha   90.00
_cell.angle_beta   90.00
_cell.angle_gamma   90.00
#
_symmetry.space_group_name_H-M   'P 1'
#
loop_
_entity.id
_entity.type
_entity.pdbx_description
1 polymer ?
#
loop_
_entity_poly.entity_id
_entity_poly.type
_entity_poly.pdbx_seq_one_letter_code
_entity_poly.pdbx_strand_id
1 'polypeptide(L)'
;MLDDPAPVSDGARASKKFQVEVKSTFDFLLFTFNLLLFPAMKPVLILVSLLLLSAQQRGYSPIQDGDPHGDPPYLLEDGWEPLLNGKDLSGWKACDATATSEWFTATAVRFERFLGPTQLHGRTGPGGTILNGPTGRTANLCTDRAFGDLELYLEFMLAKGSNAGVYLQGLYEIQIFDSWGSTDAMTTSDGGAVYHQWIDERGVGGSAPLVNASRRPGEWQSYQIWFRAPRFDASGRKTEPARVRRVLFNGQVVQNEVDVAGPTRAARSIPEAAQLPLMLQGDHGPVAFRNIYVRPLRPLVVR
;
A
#
# COMPACT_ATOMS: atom_id res chain seq x y z
N MET A 1 47.98 47.61 -38.51
CA MET A 1 48.36 46.86 -39.72
C MET A 1 48.12 45.41 -39.39
N LEU A 2 47.22 44.77 -39.92
CA LEU A 2 46.50 44.45 -41.10
C LEU A 2 45.20 43.74 -40.66
N ASP A 3 44.11 44.21 -41.01
CA ASP A 3 43.06 43.80 -41.93
C ASP A 3 42.28 42.59 -41.54
N ASP A 4 41.07 42.93 -41.19
CA ASP A 4 39.92 42.09 -41.03
C ASP A 4 39.25 41.79 -42.39
N PRO A 5 38.83 40.65 -42.73
CA PRO A 5 37.83 40.48 -43.80
C PRO A 5 36.44 40.14 -43.25
N ALA A 6 35.45 40.77 -43.82
CA ALA A 6 34.04 40.77 -43.57
C ALA A 6 33.34 39.38 -43.66
N PRO A 7 32.14 39.21 -43.04
CA PRO A 7 31.46 37.94 -42.98
C PRO A 7 30.62 37.66 -44.23
N VAL A 8 30.68 36.41 -44.68
CA VAL A 8 29.83 35.81 -45.72
C VAL A 8 28.46 35.50 -45.14
N SER A 9 27.43 36.02 -45.77
CA SER A 9 26.04 35.72 -45.46
C SER A 9 25.64 34.33 -45.99
N ASP A 10 25.38 33.40 -45.09
CA ASP A 10 24.72 32.12 -45.41
C ASP A 10 23.28 32.13 -44.95
N GLY A 11 22.39 31.97 -45.92
CA GLY A 11 20.96 32.00 -45.75
C GLY A 11 20.43 30.79 -44.96
N ALA A 12 20.10 31.01 -43.72
CA ALA A 12 19.40 30.02 -42.89
C ALA A 12 17.95 29.90 -43.33
N ARG A 13 17.62 28.82 -44.03
CA ARG A 13 16.24 28.35 -44.26
C ARG A 13 15.61 27.99 -42.93
N ALA A 14 14.75 28.86 -42.41
CA ALA A 14 13.95 28.60 -41.22
C ALA A 14 12.96 27.46 -41.51
N SER A 15 13.25 26.26 -41.05
CA SER A 15 12.26 25.21 -40.95
C SER A 15 11.32 25.54 -39.78
N LYS A 16 10.12 26.04 -40.08
CA LYS A 16 9.01 26.12 -39.11
C LYS A 16 8.65 24.70 -38.65
N LYS A 17 9.14 24.28 -37.50
CA LYS A 17 8.57 23.12 -36.77
C LYS A 17 7.18 23.53 -36.32
N PHE A 18 6.18 22.95 -36.96
CA PHE A 18 4.81 22.94 -36.44
C PHE A 18 4.81 22.07 -35.18
N GLN A 19 4.87 22.67 -34.02
CA GLN A 19 4.54 22.00 -32.77
C GLN A 19 2.99 22.01 -32.65
N VAL A 20 2.37 20.89 -32.98
CA VAL A 20 0.98 20.64 -32.60
C VAL A 20 0.99 20.13 -31.18
N GLU A 21 0.60 20.96 -30.24
CA GLU A 21 0.35 20.55 -28.86
C GLU A 21 -0.94 19.74 -28.81
N VAL A 22 -0.83 18.42 -28.78
CA VAL A 22 -1.98 17.53 -28.65
C VAL A 22 -2.42 17.54 -27.19
N LYS A 23 -3.49 18.27 -26.89
CA LYS A 23 -4.01 18.46 -25.52
C LYS A 23 -4.65 17.21 -24.90
N SER A 24 -5.00 16.20 -25.68
CA SER A 24 -5.50 14.92 -25.19
C SER A 24 -5.41 13.82 -26.24
N THR A 25 -5.39 12.56 -25.81
CA THR A 25 -5.48 11.38 -26.68
C THR A 25 -6.78 11.37 -27.51
N PHE A 26 -7.80 12.05 -27.01
CA PHE A 26 -9.11 12.18 -27.67
C PHE A 26 -9.06 13.11 -28.89
N ASP A 27 -8.33 14.22 -28.80
CA ASP A 27 -8.17 15.17 -29.90
C ASP A 27 -7.33 14.58 -31.04
N PHE A 28 -6.35 13.75 -30.71
CA PHE A 28 -5.55 13.01 -31.70
C PHE A 28 -6.40 11.97 -32.45
N LEU A 29 -7.26 11.23 -31.76
CA LEU A 29 -8.19 10.27 -32.36
C LEU A 29 -9.21 10.95 -33.26
N LEU A 30 -9.78 12.10 -32.85
CA LEU A 30 -10.71 12.88 -33.68
C LEU A 30 -10.03 13.48 -34.91
N PHE A 31 -8.79 13.92 -34.79
CA PHE A 31 -8.04 14.49 -35.92
C PHE A 31 -7.68 13.44 -36.97
N THR A 32 -7.19 12.28 -36.55
CA THR A 32 -6.92 11.15 -37.47
C THR A 32 -8.18 10.59 -38.11
N PHE A 33 -9.32 10.63 -37.41
CA PHE A 33 -10.61 10.15 -37.89
C PHE A 33 -11.21 10.97 -39.03
N ASN A 34 -10.97 12.29 -39.05
CA ASN A 34 -11.48 13.15 -40.09
C ASN A 34 -10.68 13.09 -41.40
N LEU A 35 -9.45 12.57 -41.36
CA LEU A 35 -8.53 12.60 -42.51
C LEU A 35 -8.62 11.36 -43.42
N LEU A 36 -9.16 10.23 -42.96
CA LEU A 36 -8.95 8.93 -43.63
C LEU A 36 -10.21 8.14 -44.00
N LEU A 37 -11.45 8.66 -43.86
CA LEU A 37 -12.62 7.81 -44.01
C LEU A 37 -13.65 8.25 -45.06
N PHE A 38 -14.00 7.30 -45.95
CA PHE A 38 -15.12 7.37 -46.84
C PHE A 38 -16.44 7.59 -46.07
N PRO A 39 -17.41 8.40 -46.59
CA PRO A 39 -18.65 8.75 -45.89
C PRO A 39 -19.48 7.56 -45.38
N ALA A 40 -19.43 6.42 -46.08
CA ALA A 40 -20.19 5.22 -45.74
C ALA A 40 -19.68 4.45 -44.49
N MET A 41 -18.44 4.69 -44.01
CA MET A 41 -17.88 4.00 -42.87
C MET A 41 -18.04 4.76 -41.54
N LYS A 42 -18.44 6.01 -41.59
CA LYS A 42 -18.59 6.87 -40.41
C LYS A 42 -19.54 6.29 -39.33
N PRO A 43 -20.73 5.74 -39.67
CA PRO A 43 -21.64 5.23 -38.64
C PRO A 43 -21.10 3.98 -37.92
N VAL A 44 -20.37 3.10 -38.62
CA VAL A 44 -19.82 1.87 -38.02
C VAL A 44 -18.71 2.20 -37.02
N LEU A 45 -17.86 3.17 -37.33
CA LEU A 45 -16.76 3.58 -36.46
C LEU A 45 -17.22 4.42 -35.26
N ILE A 46 -18.28 5.21 -35.42
CA ILE A 46 -18.92 5.88 -34.27
C ILE A 46 -19.52 4.82 -33.33
N LEU A 47 -20.12 3.76 -33.85
CA LEU A 47 -20.66 2.67 -33.03
C LEU A 47 -19.57 1.90 -32.28
N VAL A 48 -18.45 1.61 -32.93
CA VAL A 48 -17.29 0.96 -32.32
C VAL A 48 -16.66 1.86 -31.26
N SER A 49 -16.56 3.16 -31.49
CA SER A 49 -16.04 4.11 -30.50
C SER A 49 -16.98 4.25 -29.31
N LEU A 50 -18.30 4.25 -29.50
CA LEU A 50 -19.30 4.24 -28.44
C LEU A 50 -19.31 2.92 -27.66
N LEU A 51 -19.07 1.78 -28.29
CA LEU A 51 -18.91 0.49 -27.62
C LEU A 51 -17.63 0.42 -26.82
N LEU A 52 -16.53 1.00 -27.29
CA LEU A 52 -15.28 1.10 -26.55
C LEU A 52 -15.40 2.07 -25.35
N LEU A 53 -16.10 3.21 -25.51
CA LEU A 53 -16.41 4.11 -24.39
C LEU A 53 -17.35 3.45 -23.35
N SER A 54 -18.33 2.65 -23.79
CA SER A 54 -19.23 1.95 -22.85
C SER A 54 -18.54 0.80 -22.12
N ALA A 55 -17.50 0.20 -22.71
CA ALA A 55 -16.65 -0.77 -22.02
C ALA A 55 -15.76 -0.10 -20.94
N GLN A 56 -15.34 1.15 -21.16
CA GLN A 56 -14.63 1.94 -20.16
C GLN A 56 -15.53 2.43 -19.01
N GLN A 57 -16.84 2.52 -19.20
CA GLN A 57 -17.80 2.91 -18.15
C GLN A 57 -18.21 1.77 -17.22
N ARG A 58 -17.79 0.55 -17.48
CA ARG A 58 -17.99 -0.57 -16.54
C ARG A 58 -16.90 -0.60 -15.49
N GLY A 59 -16.78 0.45 -14.68
CA GLY A 59 -16.04 0.41 -13.41
C GLY A 59 -14.63 -0.22 -13.43
N TYR A 60 -14.09 -0.51 -14.60
CA TYR A 60 -12.72 -0.95 -14.77
C TYR A 60 -11.83 0.29 -14.67
N SER A 61 -11.53 0.69 -13.46
CA SER A 61 -10.34 1.49 -13.26
C SER A 61 -9.18 0.59 -13.64
N PRO A 62 -8.41 0.85 -14.70
CA PRO A 62 -7.20 0.09 -14.91
C PRO A 62 -6.41 0.23 -13.62
N ILE A 63 -5.97 -0.89 -13.07
CA ILE A 63 -5.12 -0.94 -11.89
C ILE A 63 -3.90 -0.11 -12.25
N GLN A 64 -3.86 1.14 -11.80
CA GLN A 64 -2.86 2.13 -12.24
C GLN A 64 -1.45 1.81 -11.74
N ASP A 65 -1.32 0.82 -10.90
CA ASP A 65 -0.10 0.38 -10.26
C ASP A 65 0.44 -0.94 -10.82
N GLY A 66 -0.16 -1.47 -11.90
CA GLY A 66 0.33 -2.69 -12.54
C GLY A 66 0.18 -3.94 -11.68
N ASP A 67 -0.82 -3.96 -10.79
CA ASP A 67 -1.10 -5.11 -9.93
C ASP A 67 -1.65 -6.28 -10.77
N PRO A 68 -0.90 -7.38 -10.94
CA PRO A 68 -1.37 -8.54 -11.68
C PRO A 68 -2.37 -9.40 -10.90
N HIS A 69 -2.74 -9.02 -9.67
CA HIS A 69 -3.45 -9.87 -8.71
C HIS A 69 -4.98 -9.75 -8.77
N GLY A 70 -5.52 -8.93 -9.68
CA GLY A 70 -6.94 -8.71 -9.82
C GLY A 70 -7.53 -7.79 -8.74
N ASP A 71 -8.86 -7.78 -8.66
CA ASP A 71 -9.58 -6.93 -7.73
C ASP A 71 -9.32 -7.37 -6.27
N PRO A 72 -9.21 -6.41 -5.35
CA PRO A 72 -9.03 -6.72 -3.93
C PRO A 72 -10.23 -7.50 -3.36
N PRO A 73 -10.01 -8.37 -2.34
CA PRO A 73 -11.03 -9.31 -1.86
C PRO A 73 -12.29 -8.61 -1.31
N TYR A 74 -12.19 -7.39 -0.82
CA TYR A 74 -13.35 -6.65 -0.32
C TYR A 74 -14.31 -6.18 -1.42
N LEU A 75 -13.89 -6.22 -2.68
CA LEU A 75 -14.76 -5.99 -3.84
C LEU A 75 -15.40 -7.27 -4.38
N LEU A 76 -14.79 -8.42 -4.11
CA LEU A 76 -15.17 -9.72 -4.68
C LEU A 76 -15.97 -10.59 -3.71
N GLU A 77 -15.83 -10.37 -2.41
CA GLU A 77 -16.34 -11.27 -1.38
C GLU A 77 -17.07 -10.47 -0.29
N ASP A 78 -18.15 -11.06 0.23
CA ASP A 78 -18.97 -10.43 1.28
C ASP A 78 -18.31 -10.46 2.67
N GLY A 79 -18.82 -9.60 3.54
CA GLY A 79 -18.51 -9.55 4.97
C GLY A 79 -17.30 -8.72 5.34
N TRP A 80 -16.68 -8.00 4.40
CA TRP A 80 -15.64 -7.05 4.66
C TRP A 80 -16.20 -5.73 5.18
N GLU A 81 -15.61 -5.22 6.26
CA GLU A 81 -15.95 -3.95 6.90
C GLU A 81 -14.76 -2.99 6.78
N PRO A 82 -14.95 -1.75 6.30
CA PRO A 82 -13.89 -0.75 6.25
C PRO A 82 -13.54 -0.27 7.66
N LEU A 83 -12.25 -0.10 7.94
CA LEU A 83 -11.75 0.52 9.17
C LEU A 83 -11.44 2.01 9.00
N LEU A 84 -11.42 2.54 7.77
CA LEU A 84 -11.34 3.96 7.48
C LEU A 84 -12.69 4.44 6.97
N ASN A 85 -13.19 5.55 7.52
CA ASN A 85 -14.51 6.12 7.19
C ASN A 85 -14.47 7.05 5.97
N GLY A 86 -13.30 7.29 5.37
CA GLY A 86 -13.11 8.18 4.22
C GLY A 86 -13.20 9.68 4.54
N LYS A 87 -13.25 10.07 5.82
CA LYS A 87 -13.41 11.45 6.24
C LYS A 87 -12.32 11.91 7.21
N ASP A 88 -12.14 11.17 8.29
CA ASP A 88 -11.26 11.50 9.41
C ASP A 88 -10.71 10.23 10.08
N LEU A 89 -10.00 10.39 11.20
CA LEU A 89 -9.44 9.29 11.99
C LEU A 89 -10.41 8.70 13.02
N SER A 90 -11.71 8.95 12.93
CA SER A 90 -12.69 8.33 13.84
C SER A 90 -12.59 6.80 13.75
N GLY A 91 -12.54 6.14 14.91
CA GLY A 91 -12.27 4.71 15.04
C GLY A 91 -10.79 4.37 15.25
N TRP A 92 -9.92 5.39 15.26
CA TRP A 92 -8.49 5.28 15.50
C TRP A 92 -8.02 6.31 16.54
N LYS A 93 -6.97 5.96 17.29
CA LYS A 93 -6.34 6.84 18.27
C LYS A 93 -4.85 6.50 18.44
N ALA A 94 -4.07 7.42 18.99
CA ALA A 94 -2.73 7.10 19.45
C ALA A 94 -2.80 5.94 20.44
N CYS A 95 -1.91 4.94 20.27
CA CYS A 95 -1.87 3.77 21.16
C CYS A 95 -1.47 4.16 22.60
N ASP A 96 -0.67 5.19 22.73
CA ASP A 96 -0.35 5.89 23.98
C ASP A 96 -1.04 7.24 23.94
N ALA A 97 -2.01 7.45 24.85
CA ALA A 97 -2.78 8.67 24.93
C ALA A 97 -1.96 9.90 25.31
N THR A 98 -0.76 9.72 25.85
CA THR A 98 0.17 10.79 26.21
C THR A 98 1.12 11.19 25.08
N ALA A 99 1.23 10.36 24.06
CA ALA A 99 2.12 10.60 22.93
C ALA A 99 1.46 11.55 21.89
N THR A 100 2.26 12.45 21.33
CA THR A 100 1.83 13.31 20.23
C THR A 100 1.64 12.47 18.96
N SER A 101 0.51 12.68 18.31
CA SER A 101 0.16 12.00 17.06
C SER A 101 0.16 13.00 15.90
N GLU A 102 0.95 12.72 14.87
CA GLU A 102 0.97 13.47 13.60
C GLU A 102 0.20 12.74 12.49
N TRP A 103 -0.53 11.69 12.80
CA TRP A 103 -1.38 11.01 11.84
C TRP A 103 -2.47 11.93 11.32
N PHE A 104 -2.70 11.89 10.02
CA PHE A 104 -3.74 12.68 9.38
C PHE A 104 -4.34 11.95 8.19
N THR A 105 -5.57 12.33 7.81
CA THR A 105 -6.20 11.87 6.57
C THR A 105 -5.79 12.73 5.40
N ALA A 106 -5.65 12.11 4.23
CA ALA A 106 -5.23 12.76 3.00
C ALA A 106 -6.14 12.42 1.82
N THR A 107 -6.33 13.43 0.95
CA THR A 107 -7.04 13.29 -0.33
C THR A 107 -6.15 12.73 -1.44
N ALA A 108 -4.82 12.85 -1.28
CA ALA A 108 -3.83 12.34 -2.21
C ALA A 108 -2.49 12.12 -1.48
N VAL A 109 -1.71 11.16 -1.97
CA VAL A 109 -0.33 10.90 -1.54
C VAL A 109 0.58 11.02 -2.74
N ARG A 110 1.73 11.67 -2.56
CA ARG A 110 2.76 11.85 -3.57
C ARG A 110 4.11 11.38 -3.07
N PHE A 111 4.82 10.66 -3.93
CA PHE A 111 6.20 10.23 -3.73
C PHE A 111 7.12 10.89 -4.76
N GLU A 112 8.19 11.51 -4.29
CA GLU A 112 9.19 12.19 -5.13
C GLU A 112 10.44 11.34 -5.28
N ARG A 113 10.44 10.46 -6.27
CA ARG A 113 11.51 9.47 -6.47
C ARG A 113 12.93 10.05 -6.54
N PHE A 114 13.08 11.23 -7.10
CA PHE A 114 14.41 11.82 -7.36
C PHE A 114 14.78 12.94 -6.39
N LEU A 115 13.81 13.73 -5.94
CA LEU A 115 14.07 14.91 -5.12
C LEU A 115 13.91 14.66 -3.62
N GLY A 116 13.12 13.67 -3.24
CA GLY A 116 12.85 13.34 -1.84
C GLY A 116 12.44 11.88 -1.66
N PRO A 117 13.29 10.90 -2.04
CA PRO A 117 12.89 9.49 -2.05
C PRO A 117 12.63 8.91 -0.64
N THR A 118 13.07 9.60 0.41
CA THR A 118 12.85 9.21 1.81
C THR A 118 11.61 9.84 2.44
N GLN A 119 10.76 10.51 1.63
CA GLN A 119 9.59 11.25 2.11
C GLN A 119 8.33 10.83 1.36
N LEU A 120 7.19 10.92 2.07
CA LEU A 120 5.86 10.90 1.49
C LEU A 120 5.17 12.22 1.78
N HIS A 121 4.48 12.76 0.79
CA HIS A 121 3.74 14.01 0.92
C HIS A 121 2.24 13.72 0.80
N GLY A 122 1.48 14.09 1.84
CA GLY A 122 0.02 13.98 1.85
C GLY A 122 -0.63 15.35 1.71
N ARG A 123 -1.63 15.45 0.85
CA ARG A 123 -2.53 16.60 0.84
C ARG A 123 -3.60 16.39 1.91
N THR A 124 -3.45 17.05 3.05
CA THR A 124 -4.39 16.96 4.17
C THR A 124 -5.83 17.29 3.73
N GLY A 125 -6.77 16.51 4.21
CA GLY A 125 -8.19 16.69 3.96
C GLY A 125 -8.97 15.39 4.16
N PRO A 126 -10.31 15.43 4.12
CA PRO A 126 -11.14 14.23 4.18
C PRO A 126 -10.74 13.26 3.07
N GLY A 127 -10.50 11.98 3.42
CA GLY A 127 -10.07 10.99 2.45
C GLY A 127 -9.92 9.60 3.07
N GLY A 128 -9.82 8.59 2.20
CA GLY A 128 -9.65 7.18 2.56
C GLY A 128 -8.19 6.76 2.76
N THR A 129 -7.26 7.72 2.80
CA THR A 129 -5.84 7.46 3.02
C THR A 129 -5.38 8.15 4.30
N ILE A 130 -4.52 7.50 5.08
CA ILE A 130 -3.90 8.05 6.27
C ILE A 130 -2.38 8.00 6.14
N LEU A 131 -1.70 9.01 6.70
CA LEU A 131 -0.24 9.12 6.76
C LEU A 131 0.21 9.38 8.20
N ASN A 132 1.40 8.86 8.52
CA ASN A 132 2.04 9.03 9.83
C ASN A 132 2.89 10.30 9.96
N GLY A 133 2.46 11.38 9.31
CA GLY A 133 3.16 12.67 9.34
C GLY A 133 4.30 12.77 8.33
N PRO A 134 4.90 13.97 8.21
CA PRO A 134 5.91 14.24 7.19
C PRO A 134 7.25 13.55 7.45
N THR A 135 7.55 13.26 8.72
CA THR A 135 8.81 12.63 9.13
C THR A 135 8.71 11.13 9.31
N GLY A 136 7.49 10.59 9.43
CA GLY A 136 7.25 9.21 9.81
C GLY A 136 7.79 8.87 11.21
N ARG A 137 7.74 9.82 12.14
CA ARG A 137 8.23 9.72 13.52
C ARG A 137 7.18 10.18 14.51
N THR A 138 6.09 9.46 14.59
CA THR A 138 4.93 9.80 15.43
C THR A 138 4.48 8.60 16.28
N ALA A 139 3.51 8.83 17.16
CA ALA A 139 2.89 7.77 17.93
C ALA A 139 2.33 6.66 17.04
N ASN A 140 2.38 5.41 17.50
CA ASN A 140 1.68 4.30 16.88
C ASN A 140 0.16 4.54 16.93
N LEU A 141 -0.57 4.11 15.90
CA LEU A 141 -2.01 4.30 15.76
C LEU A 141 -2.75 2.99 16.02
N CYS A 142 -3.66 3.01 16.98
CA CYS A 142 -4.47 1.86 17.37
C CYS A 142 -5.94 2.03 16.96
N THR A 143 -6.61 0.94 16.60
CA THR A 143 -8.07 0.96 16.46
C THR A 143 -8.76 1.13 17.82
N ASP A 144 -9.92 1.79 17.86
CA ASP A 144 -10.77 1.80 19.07
C ASP A 144 -11.36 0.42 19.36
N ARG A 145 -11.69 -0.31 18.29
CA ARG A 145 -12.27 -1.65 18.35
C ARG A 145 -11.17 -2.71 18.53
N ALA A 146 -11.46 -3.72 19.36
CA ALA A 146 -10.63 -4.90 19.55
C ALA A 146 -11.04 -6.03 18.57
N PHE A 147 -10.08 -6.88 18.21
CA PHE A 147 -10.24 -7.99 17.29
C PHE A 147 -9.60 -9.26 17.85
N GLY A 148 -10.27 -10.39 17.60
CA GLY A 148 -9.73 -11.73 17.82
C GLY A 148 -9.26 -12.34 16.50
N ASP A 149 -9.88 -13.49 16.13
CA ASP A 149 -9.65 -14.13 14.84
C ASP A 149 -10.18 -13.24 13.70
N LEU A 150 -9.34 -12.96 12.71
CA LEU A 150 -9.70 -12.04 11.63
C LEU A 150 -9.03 -12.38 10.31
N GLU A 151 -9.63 -11.89 9.25
CA GLU A 151 -8.97 -11.60 7.99
C GLU A 151 -8.84 -10.08 7.88
N LEU A 152 -7.64 -9.62 7.50
CA LEU A 152 -7.32 -8.21 7.31
C LEU A 152 -6.78 -8.00 5.91
N TYR A 153 -7.35 -7.06 5.18
CA TYR A 153 -6.77 -6.52 3.95
C TYR A 153 -6.39 -5.07 4.17
N LEU A 154 -5.23 -4.68 3.69
CA LEU A 154 -4.82 -3.28 3.71
C LEU A 154 -3.84 -3.00 2.58
N GLU A 155 -3.83 -1.75 2.14
CA GLU A 155 -2.81 -1.25 1.24
C GLU A 155 -1.93 -0.22 1.93
N PHE A 156 -0.64 -0.24 1.57
CA PHE A 156 0.34 0.70 2.11
C PHE A 156 1.31 1.18 1.04
N MET A 157 1.90 2.34 1.27
CA MET A 157 2.97 2.91 0.45
C MET A 157 4.11 3.33 1.36
N LEU A 158 5.34 2.97 0.99
CA LEU A 158 6.55 3.33 1.71
C LEU A 158 7.36 4.38 0.97
N ALA A 159 8.04 5.25 1.71
CA ALA A 159 9.21 5.96 1.21
C ALA A 159 10.44 5.04 1.17
N LYS A 160 11.48 5.42 0.44
CA LYS A 160 12.73 4.65 0.38
C LYS A 160 13.38 4.51 1.77
N GLY A 161 13.73 3.28 2.12
CA GLY A 161 14.34 2.94 3.40
C GLY A 161 13.38 3.05 4.60
N SER A 162 12.07 3.20 4.35
CA SER A 162 11.08 3.27 5.41
C SER A 162 10.82 1.91 6.04
N ASN A 163 10.51 1.95 7.32
CA ASN A 163 10.13 0.82 8.15
C ASN A 163 8.82 1.15 8.87
N ALA A 164 7.91 0.20 8.90
CA ALA A 164 6.63 0.27 9.60
C ALA A 164 6.17 -1.16 9.93
N GLY A 165 5.00 -1.31 10.54
CA GLY A 165 4.45 -2.63 10.84
C GLY A 165 2.95 -2.61 11.01
N VAL A 166 2.31 -3.74 10.72
CA VAL A 166 0.93 -4.02 11.09
C VAL A 166 0.96 -5.01 12.25
N TYR A 167 0.56 -4.55 13.43
CA TYR A 167 0.53 -5.37 14.63
C TYR A 167 -0.88 -5.90 14.85
N LEU A 168 -1.05 -7.18 14.62
CA LEU A 168 -2.27 -7.90 14.97
C LEU A 168 -2.39 -7.92 16.49
N GLN A 169 -3.54 -7.46 17.00
CA GLN A 169 -3.77 -7.25 18.44
C GLN A 169 -2.78 -6.27 19.12
N GLY A 170 -2.05 -5.44 18.34
CA GLY A 170 -1.00 -4.57 18.87
C GLY A 170 0.22 -5.33 19.41
N LEU A 171 0.32 -6.63 19.16
CA LEU A 171 1.31 -7.53 19.74
C LEU A 171 2.11 -8.31 18.71
N TYR A 172 1.53 -8.69 17.57
CA TYR A 172 2.14 -9.62 16.61
C TYR A 172 2.33 -8.92 15.27
N GLU A 173 3.56 -8.59 14.95
CA GLU A 173 3.91 -7.77 13.79
C GLU A 173 4.04 -8.58 12.51
N ILE A 174 3.33 -8.11 11.48
CA ILE A 174 3.69 -8.36 10.10
C ILE A 174 4.49 -7.15 9.62
N GLN A 175 5.76 -7.40 9.32
CA GLN A 175 6.74 -6.36 8.99
C GLN A 175 6.42 -5.66 7.68
N ILE A 176 6.49 -4.34 7.68
CA ILE A 176 6.47 -3.48 6.52
C ILE A 176 7.85 -2.82 6.39
N PHE A 177 8.62 -3.22 5.38
CA PHE A 177 9.98 -2.73 5.16
C PHE A 177 10.26 -2.55 3.68
N ASP A 178 11.10 -1.56 3.34
CA ASP A 178 11.59 -1.37 1.97
C ASP A 178 12.65 -2.44 1.63
N SER A 179 12.18 -3.64 1.31
CA SER A 179 13.02 -4.75 0.85
C SER A 179 13.14 -4.80 -0.68
N TRP A 180 12.63 -3.79 -1.41
CA TRP A 180 12.65 -3.81 -2.86
C TRP A 180 14.06 -3.83 -3.42
N GLY A 181 14.29 -4.77 -4.36
CA GLY A 181 15.58 -4.92 -5.03
C GLY A 181 16.65 -5.64 -4.19
N SER A 182 16.33 -6.05 -2.96
CA SER A 182 17.23 -6.93 -2.19
C SER A 182 17.36 -8.28 -2.89
N THR A 183 18.61 -8.73 -3.03
CA THR A 183 18.99 -10.05 -3.55
C THR A 183 19.51 -10.98 -2.44
N ASP A 184 19.60 -10.48 -1.22
CA ASP A 184 20.02 -11.23 -0.05
C ASP A 184 18.94 -12.23 0.40
N ALA A 185 19.32 -13.21 1.18
CA ALA A 185 18.38 -14.12 1.81
C ALA A 185 17.43 -13.33 2.74
N MET A 186 16.13 -13.58 2.61
CA MET A 186 15.12 -12.94 3.43
C MET A 186 15.31 -13.28 4.92
N THR A 187 15.06 -12.30 5.77
CA THR A 187 15.18 -12.39 7.22
C THR A 187 13.85 -12.04 7.91
N THR A 188 13.78 -12.18 9.21
CA THR A 188 12.62 -11.76 10.00
C THR A 188 12.44 -10.24 10.07
N SER A 189 13.34 -9.45 9.48
CA SER A 189 13.25 -7.99 9.40
C SER A 189 12.79 -7.48 8.03
N ASP A 190 12.57 -8.36 7.07
CA ASP A 190 12.14 -7.99 5.72
C ASP A 190 10.63 -7.85 5.59
N GLY A 191 10.19 -7.11 4.58
CA GLY A 191 8.77 -6.90 4.31
C GLY A 191 8.01 -8.23 4.13
N GLY A 192 6.89 -8.40 4.85
CA GLY A 192 6.10 -9.63 4.88
C GLY A 192 6.54 -10.66 5.91
N ALA A 193 7.59 -10.40 6.68
CA ALA A 193 8.00 -11.28 7.79
C ALA A 193 6.98 -11.26 8.94
N VAL A 194 6.88 -12.36 9.66
CA VAL A 194 6.46 -12.34 11.07
C VAL A 194 7.69 -11.92 11.87
N TYR A 195 7.65 -10.72 12.46
CA TYR A 195 8.82 -10.18 13.16
C TYR A 195 9.20 -11.03 14.36
N HIS A 196 10.48 -10.98 14.77
CA HIS A 196 10.97 -11.74 15.91
C HIS A 196 10.59 -11.08 17.26
N GLN A 197 10.55 -11.88 18.31
CA GLN A 197 10.55 -11.40 19.69
C GLN A 197 11.93 -10.86 20.06
N TRP A 198 12.00 -9.97 21.07
CA TRP A 198 13.28 -9.49 21.60
C TRP A 198 13.48 -10.02 23.01
N ILE A 199 14.31 -11.05 23.18
CA ILE A 199 14.55 -11.76 24.43
C ILE A 199 16.06 -11.82 24.67
N ASP A 200 16.50 -11.44 25.89
CA ASP A 200 17.92 -11.44 26.27
C ASP A 200 18.82 -10.76 25.22
N GLU A 201 18.41 -9.55 24.78
CA GLU A 201 19.12 -8.70 23.82
C GLU A 201 19.30 -9.31 22.42
N ARG A 202 18.49 -10.29 22.06
CA ARG A 202 18.54 -10.95 20.75
C ARG A 202 17.13 -11.19 20.16
N GLY A 203 17.09 -11.28 18.84
CA GLY A 203 15.88 -11.72 18.12
C GLY A 203 15.67 -13.22 18.33
N VAL A 204 14.46 -13.61 18.73
CA VAL A 204 14.07 -15.02 18.94
C VAL A 204 12.79 -15.30 18.20
N GLY A 205 12.73 -16.42 17.48
CA GLY A 205 11.56 -16.79 16.71
C GLY A 205 11.33 -15.89 15.50
N GLY A 206 10.06 -15.65 15.16
CA GLY A 206 9.67 -14.99 13.92
C GLY A 206 9.78 -15.92 12.71
N SER A 207 9.42 -15.39 11.54
CA SER A 207 9.49 -16.13 10.27
C SER A 207 9.84 -15.17 9.14
N ALA A 208 10.92 -15.44 8.42
CA ALA A 208 11.26 -14.71 7.20
C ALA A 208 10.17 -14.91 6.13
N PRO A 209 9.95 -13.96 5.23
CA PRO A 209 9.03 -14.17 4.12
C PRO A 209 9.57 -15.25 3.17
N LEU A 210 8.67 -16.07 2.61
CA LEU A 210 9.03 -17.14 1.67
C LEU A 210 9.65 -16.62 0.37
N VAL A 211 9.25 -15.41 -0.03
CA VAL A 211 9.76 -14.70 -1.22
C VAL A 211 9.77 -13.20 -0.95
N ASN A 212 10.64 -12.46 -1.65
CA ASN A 212 10.57 -11.00 -1.68
C ASN A 212 9.49 -10.55 -2.66
N ALA A 213 8.33 -10.20 -2.14
CA ALA A 213 7.20 -9.70 -2.92
C ALA A 213 7.10 -8.18 -2.92
N SER A 214 8.10 -7.46 -2.41
CA SER A 214 8.12 -6.00 -2.28
C SER A 214 8.10 -5.31 -3.65
N ARG A 215 7.36 -4.20 -3.74
CA ARG A 215 7.38 -3.27 -4.85
C ARG A 215 8.26 -2.07 -4.53
N ARG A 216 8.51 -1.25 -5.54
CA ARG A 216 9.32 -0.04 -5.39
C ARG A 216 8.73 0.92 -4.37
N PRO A 217 9.58 1.64 -3.60
CA PRO A 217 9.10 2.79 -2.84
C PRO A 217 8.26 3.73 -3.68
N GLY A 218 7.16 4.23 -3.12
CA GLY A 218 6.18 5.07 -3.81
C GLY A 218 5.11 4.32 -4.61
N GLU A 219 5.18 3.00 -4.70
CA GLU A 219 4.12 2.16 -5.24
C GLU A 219 3.22 1.64 -4.11
N TRP A 220 1.91 1.56 -4.36
CA TRP A 220 0.99 0.92 -3.43
C TRP A 220 1.23 -0.58 -3.41
N GLN A 221 1.22 -1.14 -2.22
CA GLN A 221 1.44 -2.55 -1.92
C GLN A 221 0.30 -3.04 -1.05
N SER A 222 0.02 -4.32 -1.06
CA SER A 222 -1.09 -4.89 -0.30
C SER A 222 -0.67 -6.05 0.58
N TYR A 223 -1.28 -6.12 1.77
CA TYR A 223 -1.33 -7.32 2.57
C TYR A 223 -2.76 -7.86 2.62
N GLN A 224 -2.88 -9.19 2.53
CA GLN A 224 -4.05 -9.92 2.98
C GLN A 224 -3.59 -10.94 4.03
N ILE A 225 -4.13 -10.85 5.24
CA ILE A 225 -3.65 -11.56 6.41
C ILE A 225 -4.79 -12.39 7.00
N TRP A 226 -4.56 -13.68 7.23
CA TRP A 226 -5.43 -14.57 7.98
C TRP A 226 -4.78 -14.84 9.33
N PHE A 227 -5.42 -14.39 10.40
CA PHE A 227 -4.89 -14.44 11.74
C PHE A 227 -5.82 -15.15 12.71
N ARG A 228 -5.28 -16.07 13.49
CA ARG A 228 -5.92 -16.71 14.63
C ARG A 228 -5.30 -16.18 15.92
N ALA A 229 -6.12 -15.57 16.75
CA ALA A 229 -5.72 -15.07 18.06
C ALA A 229 -5.30 -16.20 19.01
N PRO A 230 -4.49 -15.92 20.04
CA PRO A 230 -4.15 -16.92 21.07
C PRO A 230 -5.40 -17.43 21.79
N ARG A 231 -5.31 -18.63 22.33
CA ARG A 231 -6.39 -19.24 23.11
C ARG A 231 -6.03 -19.27 24.59
N PHE A 232 -7.06 -19.12 25.40
CA PHE A 232 -6.93 -19.10 26.86
C PHE A 232 -7.98 -20.03 27.49
N ASP A 233 -7.61 -20.68 28.59
CA ASP A 233 -8.57 -21.44 29.41
C ASP A 233 -9.35 -20.51 30.35
N ALA A 234 -10.27 -21.09 31.09
CA ALA A 234 -11.13 -20.37 32.06
C ALA A 234 -10.35 -19.68 33.20
N SER A 235 -9.12 -20.08 33.44
CA SER A 235 -8.21 -19.45 34.41
C SER A 235 -7.41 -18.27 33.82
N GLY A 236 -7.56 -18.01 32.51
CA GLY A 236 -6.79 -16.99 31.80
C GLY A 236 -5.39 -17.44 31.38
N ARG A 237 -5.04 -18.72 31.52
CA ARG A 237 -3.76 -19.26 31.08
C ARG A 237 -3.80 -19.50 29.56
N LYS A 238 -2.80 -19.03 28.84
CA LYS A 238 -2.66 -19.28 27.41
C LYS A 238 -2.49 -20.77 27.12
N THR A 239 -3.38 -21.34 26.31
CA THR A 239 -3.38 -22.76 25.92
C THR A 239 -2.85 -22.97 24.50
N GLU A 240 -3.00 -21.97 23.62
CA GLU A 240 -2.44 -22.00 22.27
C GLU A 240 -1.84 -20.65 21.92
N PRO A 241 -0.71 -20.60 21.18
CA PRO A 241 -0.13 -19.36 20.69
C PRO A 241 -1.03 -18.69 19.66
N ALA A 242 -0.80 -17.43 19.40
CA ALA A 242 -1.30 -16.78 18.19
C ALA A 242 -0.74 -17.49 16.95
N ARG A 243 -1.50 -17.44 15.84
CA ARG A 243 -1.05 -18.05 14.58
C ARG A 243 -1.36 -17.15 13.39
N VAL A 244 -0.34 -16.85 12.62
CA VAL A 244 -0.46 -16.27 11.29
C VAL A 244 -0.73 -17.43 10.33
N ARG A 245 -1.97 -17.61 9.93
CA ARG A 245 -2.38 -18.70 9.06
C ARG A 245 -1.90 -18.52 7.65
N ARG A 246 -1.95 -17.27 7.16
CA ARG A 246 -1.43 -16.90 5.85
C ARG A 246 -1.20 -15.41 5.76
N VAL A 247 -0.19 -15.00 5.02
CA VAL A 247 -0.04 -13.63 4.51
C VAL A 247 0.20 -13.69 3.02
N LEU A 248 -0.63 -12.96 2.28
CA LEU A 248 -0.32 -12.59 0.91
C LEU A 248 0.28 -11.19 0.92
N PHE A 249 1.43 -11.03 0.31
CA PHE A 249 2.07 -9.76 0.04
C PHE A 249 2.06 -9.54 -1.48
N ASN A 250 1.35 -8.51 -1.94
CA ASN A 250 1.12 -8.27 -3.37
C ASN A 250 0.65 -9.55 -4.10
N GLY A 251 -0.26 -10.32 -3.46
CA GLY A 251 -0.83 -11.57 -3.97
C GLY A 251 0.06 -12.81 -3.88
N GLN A 252 1.32 -12.69 -3.45
CA GLN A 252 2.22 -13.82 -3.26
C GLN A 252 2.17 -14.31 -1.81
N VAL A 253 2.13 -15.62 -1.61
CA VAL A 253 2.18 -16.21 -0.25
C VAL A 253 3.57 -15.98 0.32
N VAL A 254 3.67 -15.15 1.37
CA VAL A 254 4.91 -14.88 2.09
C VAL A 254 4.96 -15.56 3.46
N GLN A 255 3.81 -15.86 4.07
CA GLN A 255 3.71 -16.63 5.31
C GLN A 255 2.61 -17.69 5.19
N ASN A 256 2.82 -18.84 5.84
CA ASN A 256 1.83 -19.92 5.87
C ASN A 256 1.95 -20.73 7.16
N GLU A 257 0.89 -20.77 7.98
CA GLU A 257 0.75 -21.52 9.23
C GLU A 257 1.91 -21.30 10.23
N VAL A 258 2.22 -20.04 10.56
CA VAL A 258 3.30 -19.65 11.49
C VAL A 258 2.74 -19.42 12.88
N ASP A 259 3.20 -20.17 13.87
CA ASP A 259 2.91 -19.93 15.28
C ASP A 259 3.77 -18.76 15.81
N VAL A 260 3.12 -17.86 16.57
CA VAL A 260 3.76 -16.71 17.19
C VAL A 260 3.68 -16.89 18.72
N ALA A 261 4.78 -17.31 19.31
CA ALA A 261 4.83 -17.74 20.72
C ALA A 261 4.47 -16.63 21.72
N GLY A 262 4.74 -15.37 21.35
CA GLY A 262 4.46 -14.20 22.20
C GLY A 262 4.66 -12.89 21.43
N PRO A 263 4.50 -11.73 22.12
CA PRO A 263 4.62 -10.41 21.50
C PRO A 263 5.95 -10.23 20.77
N THR A 264 5.88 -9.68 19.56
CA THR A 264 7.07 -9.37 18.76
C THR A 264 7.76 -8.12 19.28
N ARG A 265 8.98 -7.83 18.81
CA ARG A 265 9.74 -6.64 19.22
C ARG A 265 8.91 -5.38 18.93
N ALA A 266 9.01 -4.40 19.82
CA ALA A 266 8.28 -3.12 19.78
C ALA A 266 6.74 -3.24 19.87
N ALA A 267 6.22 -4.42 20.23
CA ALA A 267 4.81 -4.58 20.58
C ALA A 267 4.41 -3.69 21.77
N ARG A 268 3.10 -3.47 21.89
CA ARG A 268 2.57 -2.78 23.06
C ARG A 268 2.90 -3.54 24.35
N SER A 269 3.23 -2.82 25.41
CA SER A 269 3.48 -3.41 26.74
C SER A 269 2.17 -3.70 27.49
N ILE A 270 1.40 -4.66 26.94
CA ILE A 270 0.11 -5.11 27.49
C ILE A 270 0.06 -6.65 27.49
N PRO A 271 -0.72 -7.26 28.41
CA PRO A 271 -0.93 -8.70 28.38
C PRO A 271 -1.57 -9.17 27.07
N GLU A 272 -1.24 -10.39 26.65
CA GLU A 272 -1.96 -11.08 25.59
C GLU A 272 -3.42 -11.37 26.03
N ALA A 273 -4.35 -11.26 25.10
CA ALA A 273 -5.77 -11.55 25.33
C ALA A 273 -6.42 -12.11 24.07
N ALA A 274 -7.66 -12.63 24.21
CA ALA A 274 -8.41 -13.19 23.10
C ALA A 274 -8.78 -12.12 22.04
N GLN A 275 -8.90 -10.86 22.44
CA GLN A 275 -9.21 -9.72 21.56
C GLN A 275 -8.48 -8.47 22.05
N LEU A 276 -7.81 -7.79 21.16
CA LEU A 276 -7.12 -6.50 21.38
C LEU A 276 -7.17 -5.66 20.11
N PRO A 277 -6.92 -4.35 20.20
CA PRO A 277 -6.85 -3.45 19.03
C PRO A 277 -5.76 -3.83 18.04
N LEU A 278 -5.98 -3.58 16.76
CA LEU A 278 -4.92 -3.52 15.74
C LEU A 278 -4.05 -2.28 15.99
N MET A 279 -2.77 -2.34 15.61
CA MET A 279 -1.85 -1.21 15.66
C MET A 279 -1.11 -1.06 14.34
N LEU A 280 -1.00 0.17 13.86
CA LEU A 280 -0.13 0.59 12.77
C LEU A 280 1.07 1.32 13.37
N GLN A 281 2.27 0.89 13.03
CA GLN A 281 3.49 1.52 13.51
C GLN A 281 3.73 2.86 12.81
N GLY A 282 4.06 3.89 13.57
CA GLY A 282 4.18 5.26 13.09
C GLY A 282 5.57 5.89 13.25
N ASP A 283 6.53 5.23 13.87
CA ASP A 283 7.75 5.86 14.39
C ASP A 283 9.06 5.49 13.67
N HIS A 284 9.01 4.71 12.59
CA HIS A 284 10.20 4.18 11.91
C HIS A 284 10.36 4.58 10.43
N GLY A 285 9.59 5.53 9.95
CA GLY A 285 9.70 6.09 8.62
C GLY A 285 8.35 6.42 7.99
N PRO A 286 8.32 7.23 6.92
CA PRO A 286 7.08 7.62 6.28
C PRO A 286 6.34 6.45 5.65
N VAL A 287 5.08 6.30 6.03
CA VAL A 287 4.16 5.30 5.50
C VAL A 287 2.77 5.90 5.32
N ALA A 288 2.11 5.51 4.23
CA ALA A 288 0.70 5.78 4.00
C ALA A 288 -0.07 4.46 3.97
N PHE A 289 -1.31 4.49 4.48
CA PHE A 289 -2.24 3.36 4.43
C PHE A 289 -3.56 3.79 3.80
N ARG A 290 -4.20 2.86 3.07
CA ARG A 290 -5.55 3.00 2.55
C ARG A 290 -6.23 1.63 2.46
N ASN A 291 -7.51 1.61 2.13
CA ASN A 291 -8.26 0.36 1.89
C ASN A 291 -8.06 -0.67 3.01
N ILE A 292 -8.18 -0.23 4.27
CA ILE A 292 -8.07 -1.12 5.43
C ILE A 292 -9.44 -1.73 5.69
N TYR A 293 -9.56 -3.05 5.46
CA TYR A 293 -10.78 -3.82 5.62
C TYR A 293 -10.55 -5.03 6.50
N VAL A 294 -11.54 -5.37 7.31
CA VAL A 294 -11.50 -6.50 8.22
C VAL A 294 -12.77 -7.32 8.09
N ARG A 295 -12.67 -8.63 8.33
CA ARG A 295 -13.81 -9.53 8.54
C ARG A 295 -13.43 -10.64 9.53
N PRO A 296 -14.43 -11.36 10.11
CA PRO A 296 -14.16 -12.56 10.88
C PRO A 296 -13.38 -13.59 10.06
N LEU A 297 -12.44 -14.28 10.71
CA LEU A 297 -11.64 -15.33 10.06
C LEU A 297 -12.54 -16.44 9.52
N ARG A 298 -12.40 -16.72 8.23
CA ARG A 298 -13.07 -17.83 7.55
C ARG A 298 -12.13 -19.03 7.40
N PRO A 299 -12.63 -20.26 7.28
CA PRO A 299 -11.82 -21.40 6.93
C PRO A 299 -11.07 -21.14 5.62
N LEU A 300 -9.75 -21.42 5.61
CA LEU A 300 -8.99 -21.35 4.37
C LEU A 300 -9.49 -22.41 3.41
N VAL A 301 -10.09 -21.99 2.32
CA VAL A 301 -10.46 -22.89 1.22
C VAL A 301 -9.20 -23.06 0.36
N VAL A 302 -8.64 -24.26 0.36
CA VAL A 302 -7.57 -24.63 -0.58
C VAL A 302 -8.27 -24.83 -1.93
N ARG A 303 -8.08 -23.90 -2.86
CA ARG A 303 -8.52 -24.04 -4.25
C ARG A 303 -7.39 -24.61 -5.09
#